data_49923f41cda15abe7be3b1ee9a8b8c9c
#
_entry.id   49923f41cda15abe7be3b1ee9a8b8c9c
#
_cell.length_a   1.000
_cell.length_b   1.000
_cell.length_c   1.000
_cell.angle_alpha   90.00
_cell.angle_beta   90.00
_cell.angle_gamma   90.00
#
_symmetry.space_group_name_H-M   'P 1'
#
loop_
_entity.id
_entity.type
_entity.pdbx_description
1 polymer ?
#
loop_
_entity_poly.entity_id
_entity_poly.type
_entity_poly.pdbx_seq_one_letter_code
_entity_poly.pdbx_strand_id
1 'polypeptide(L)'
;MIEISNITKIFGNQTALDDVSFTIETGSIVGFLGPNGAGKSTLMKIITGLISPTSGKVLVNGIDVTENTAEVHKIIGYLPENNPLYYDMYVKEYLQFTANIYNIGNAKKAVEEVIERTGLEAESHKKIGTLSKGYKQRVGIAQAIIHNPQVLILDEPTTGLDPNQIIEIRNLIVDLGRNKTIMLSTHIMQEVQAICNHIAVLDHGRLVANDDTQHIQQKTTDGNQLIEVEFNCKIDEQQLQQIANIVSVEPQGENRYLVESAAESDARQDIFNFAVQNKIVVLSMQTRKRTIEEVFQELTNK
;
A
#
# COMPACT_ATOMS: atom_id res chain seq x y z
N MET A 1 15.59 2.33 7.86
CA MET A 1 15.19 0.92 8.04
C MET A 1 14.22 0.83 9.22
N ILE A 2 13.14 0.05 9.09
CA ILE A 2 12.20 -0.27 10.19
C ILE A 2 12.26 -1.78 10.38
N GLU A 3 12.55 -2.23 11.59
CA GLU A 3 12.61 -3.65 11.95
C GLU A 3 11.50 -3.96 12.94
N ILE A 4 10.64 -4.89 12.60
CA ILE A 4 9.49 -5.33 13.39
C ILE A 4 9.73 -6.79 13.74
N SER A 5 9.77 -7.10 15.05
CA SER A 5 10.14 -8.42 15.55
C SER A 5 9.12 -8.93 16.55
N ASN A 6 8.38 -9.99 16.17
CA ASN A 6 7.41 -10.73 16.97
C ASN A 6 6.39 -9.84 17.69
N ILE A 7 5.86 -8.84 16.97
CA ILE A 7 4.90 -7.89 17.53
C ILE A 7 3.56 -8.55 17.74
N THR A 8 3.14 -8.58 19.01
CA THR A 8 1.80 -8.95 19.43
C THR A 8 1.14 -7.79 20.15
N LYS A 9 -0.13 -7.51 19.84
CA LYS A 9 -0.93 -6.50 20.51
C LYS A 9 -2.30 -7.04 20.88
N ILE A 10 -2.63 -7.01 22.16
CA ILE A 10 -3.90 -7.48 22.72
C ILE A 10 -4.59 -6.29 23.39
N PHE A 11 -5.87 -6.08 23.08
CA PHE A 11 -6.77 -5.12 23.71
C PHE A 11 -7.89 -5.91 24.44
N GLY A 12 -7.81 -5.97 25.77
CA GLY A 12 -8.73 -6.81 26.55
C GLY A 12 -8.66 -8.26 26.08
N ASN A 13 -9.72 -8.79 25.45
CA ASN A 13 -9.78 -10.16 24.93
C ASN A 13 -9.54 -10.25 23.42
N GLN A 14 -9.30 -9.11 22.75
CA GLN A 14 -9.10 -9.06 21.31
C GLN A 14 -7.61 -8.99 20.97
N THR A 15 -7.12 -9.96 20.20
CA THR A 15 -5.78 -9.91 19.60
C THR A 15 -5.86 -9.10 18.30
N ALA A 16 -5.25 -7.93 18.30
CA ALA A 16 -5.20 -7.05 17.14
C ALA A 16 -3.99 -7.31 16.24
N LEU A 17 -2.89 -7.79 16.82
CA LEU A 17 -1.68 -8.24 16.12
C LEU A 17 -1.18 -9.50 16.79
N ASP A 18 -0.76 -10.48 16.00
CA ASP A 18 -0.32 -11.80 16.44
C ASP A 18 0.98 -12.18 15.73
N ASP A 19 2.08 -12.07 16.45
CA ASP A 19 3.44 -12.46 16.04
C ASP A 19 3.91 -11.87 14.69
N VAL A 20 3.71 -10.58 14.49
CA VAL A 20 4.05 -9.89 13.23
C VAL A 20 5.55 -9.57 13.20
N SER A 21 6.26 -10.06 12.16
CA SER A 21 7.69 -9.83 11.96
C SER A 21 8.00 -9.54 10.49
N PHE A 22 8.63 -8.39 10.19
CA PHE A 22 9.18 -8.04 8.88
C PHE A 22 10.09 -6.82 8.97
N THR A 23 10.80 -6.55 7.88
CA THR A 23 11.70 -5.39 7.78
C THR A 23 11.31 -4.52 6.60
N ILE A 24 11.42 -3.21 6.76
CA ILE A 24 11.27 -2.20 5.71
C ILE A 24 12.64 -1.59 5.45
N GLU A 25 13.15 -1.79 4.25
CA GLU A 25 14.44 -1.26 3.84
C GLU A 25 14.41 0.26 3.69
N THR A 26 15.59 0.87 3.90
CA THR A 26 15.75 2.32 3.73
C THR A 26 15.50 2.73 2.28
N GLY A 27 14.71 3.78 2.08
CA GLY A 27 14.38 4.32 0.74
C GLY A 27 13.28 3.57 -0.01
N SER A 28 12.63 2.58 0.61
CA SER A 28 11.48 1.90 0.01
C SER A 28 10.16 2.63 0.28
N ILE A 29 9.22 2.47 -0.65
CA ILE A 29 7.81 2.82 -0.46
C ILE A 29 7.04 1.52 -0.31
N VAL A 30 6.59 1.23 0.91
CA VAL A 30 5.90 -0.01 1.27
C VAL A 30 4.40 0.23 1.38
N GLY A 31 3.64 -0.50 0.57
CA GLY A 31 2.18 -0.59 0.69
C GLY A 31 1.78 -1.60 1.75
N PHE A 32 1.09 -1.15 2.79
CA PHE A 32 0.60 -2.00 3.87
C PHE A 32 -0.88 -2.28 3.67
N LEU A 33 -1.18 -3.47 3.18
CA LEU A 33 -2.51 -3.89 2.76
C LEU A 33 -3.18 -4.77 3.81
N GLY A 34 -4.51 -4.81 3.75
CA GLY A 34 -5.32 -5.69 4.59
C GLY A 34 -6.77 -5.20 4.68
N PRO A 35 -7.72 -6.07 5.01
CA PRO A 35 -9.10 -5.67 5.24
C PRO A 35 -9.22 -4.71 6.44
N ASN A 36 -10.40 -4.10 6.58
CA ASN A 36 -10.68 -3.26 7.74
C ASN A 36 -10.65 -4.14 9.01
N GLY A 37 -9.98 -3.65 10.05
CA GLY A 37 -9.79 -4.42 11.27
C GLY A 37 -8.62 -5.41 11.26
N ALA A 38 -7.87 -5.55 10.16
CA ALA A 38 -6.71 -6.45 10.08
C ALA A 38 -5.54 -6.09 11.02
N GLY A 39 -5.55 -4.88 11.63
CA GLY A 39 -4.50 -4.44 12.55
C GLY A 39 -3.54 -3.38 11.97
N LYS A 40 -3.75 -2.90 10.73
CA LYS A 40 -2.87 -1.94 10.04
C LYS A 40 -2.57 -0.69 10.87
N SER A 41 -3.60 0.07 11.24
CA SER A 41 -3.43 1.31 12.04
C SER A 41 -2.88 1.01 13.44
N THR A 42 -3.12 -0.19 13.99
CA THR A 42 -2.54 -0.62 15.26
C THR A 42 -1.03 -0.76 15.15
N LEU A 43 -0.55 -1.44 14.10
CA LEU A 43 0.89 -1.59 13.87
C LEU A 43 1.55 -0.24 13.60
N MET A 44 0.95 0.63 12.78
CA MET A 44 1.47 1.98 12.53
C MET A 44 1.58 2.81 13.81
N LYS A 45 0.59 2.74 14.71
CA LYS A 45 0.65 3.40 16.03
C LYS A 45 1.75 2.82 16.93
N ILE A 46 2.07 1.53 16.82
CA ILE A 46 3.20 0.92 17.54
C ILE A 46 4.52 1.43 16.97
N ILE A 47 4.69 1.43 15.63
CA ILE A 47 5.92 1.92 14.98
C ILE A 47 6.18 3.39 15.30
N THR A 48 5.12 4.19 15.42
CA THR A 48 5.23 5.61 15.82
C THR A 48 5.40 5.82 17.32
N GLY A 49 5.38 4.77 18.14
CA GLY A 49 5.47 4.89 19.60
C GLY A 49 4.23 5.48 20.28
N LEU A 50 3.11 5.62 19.56
CA LEU A 50 1.85 6.14 20.14
C LEU A 50 1.18 5.13 21.07
N ILE A 51 1.38 3.83 20.83
CA ILE A 51 0.95 2.76 21.71
C ILE A 51 2.06 1.72 21.84
N SER A 52 2.22 1.14 23.02
CA SER A 52 3.18 0.06 23.25
C SER A 52 2.63 -1.28 22.76
N PRO A 53 3.45 -2.18 22.20
CA PRO A 53 3.06 -3.56 21.95
C PRO A 53 2.80 -4.32 23.27
N THR A 54 2.12 -5.45 23.22
CA THR A 54 1.99 -6.38 24.36
C THR A 54 3.28 -7.18 24.51
N SER A 55 3.88 -7.60 23.38
CA SER A 55 5.20 -8.24 23.30
C SER A 55 5.84 -7.94 21.95
N GLY A 56 7.14 -8.25 21.84
CA GLY A 56 7.93 -7.98 20.65
C GLY A 56 8.62 -6.62 20.70
N LYS A 57 9.31 -6.26 19.62
CA LYS A 57 10.17 -5.08 19.54
C LYS A 57 10.09 -4.43 18.16
N VAL A 58 10.11 -3.09 18.13
CA VAL A 58 10.24 -2.31 16.89
C VAL A 58 11.46 -1.41 17.00
N LEU A 59 12.33 -1.45 15.98
CA LEU A 59 13.43 -0.52 15.83
C LEU A 59 13.20 0.36 14.59
N VAL A 60 13.42 1.64 14.72
CA VAL A 60 13.44 2.59 13.60
C VAL A 60 14.85 3.20 13.52
N ASN A 61 15.54 2.89 12.43
CA ASN A 61 16.97 3.21 12.27
C ASN A 61 17.83 2.79 13.49
N GLY A 62 17.55 1.60 14.04
CA GLY A 62 18.23 1.05 15.21
C GLY A 62 17.77 1.62 16.55
N ILE A 63 16.83 2.57 16.58
CA ILE A 63 16.31 3.17 17.82
C ILE A 63 15.03 2.42 18.24
N ASP A 64 15.00 1.93 19.47
CA ASP A 64 13.82 1.27 20.05
C ASP A 64 12.69 2.27 20.29
N VAL A 65 11.52 1.99 19.71
CA VAL A 65 10.36 2.90 19.77
C VAL A 65 9.75 3.00 21.16
N THR A 66 9.91 1.99 22.00
CA THR A 66 9.33 1.96 23.35
C THR A 66 10.25 2.61 24.39
N GLU A 67 11.56 2.49 24.21
CA GLU A 67 12.54 3.03 25.14
C GLU A 67 12.89 4.50 24.83
N ASN A 68 12.90 4.88 23.54
CA ASN A 68 13.39 6.17 23.07
C ASN A 68 12.37 6.90 22.18
N THR A 69 11.11 6.95 22.59
CA THR A 69 9.99 7.51 21.81
C THR A 69 10.27 8.95 21.34
N ALA A 70 10.88 9.80 22.17
CA ALA A 70 11.18 11.18 21.82
C ALA A 70 12.21 11.29 20.66
N GLU A 71 13.21 10.42 20.63
CA GLU A 71 14.19 10.37 19.52
C GLU A 71 13.54 9.81 18.24
N VAL A 72 12.69 8.81 18.39
CA VAL A 72 11.92 8.23 17.26
C VAL A 72 11.02 9.29 16.62
N HIS A 73 10.33 10.13 17.40
CA HIS A 73 9.50 11.21 16.87
C HIS A 73 10.28 12.27 16.08
N LYS A 74 11.58 12.43 16.30
CA LYS A 74 12.40 13.34 15.48
C LYS A 74 12.70 12.80 14.09
N ILE A 75 12.63 11.49 13.89
CA ILE A 75 12.97 10.81 12.65
C ILE A 75 11.78 10.24 11.91
N ILE A 76 10.58 10.22 12.53
CA ILE A 76 9.33 9.77 11.94
C ILE A 76 8.37 10.96 11.73
N GLY A 77 7.80 11.04 10.52
CA GLY A 77 6.58 11.81 10.24
C GLY A 77 5.38 10.89 10.21
N TYR A 78 4.27 11.29 10.81
CA TYR A 78 3.06 10.47 10.84
C TYR A 78 1.82 11.25 10.44
N LEU A 79 1.09 10.70 9.47
CA LEU A 79 -0.25 11.14 9.09
C LEU A 79 -1.24 10.05 9.51
N PRO A 80 -2.05 10.24 10.55
CA PRO A 80 -3.11 9.31 10.90
C PRO A 80 -4.30 9.41 9.96
N GLU A 81 -5.09 8.35 9.84
CA GLU A 81 -6.33 8.30 9.03
C GLU A 81 -7.28 9.47 9.37
N ASN A 82 -7.54 9.69 10.66
CA ASN A 82 -8.29 10.84 11.15
C ASN A 82 -7.29 11.96 11.49
N ASN A 83 -7.05 12.84 10.53
CA ASN A 83 -6.09 13.91 10.64
C ASN A 83 -6.55 14.97 11.69
N PRO A 84 -5.92 15.06 12.89
CA PRO A 84 -6.38 15.89 14.01
C PRO A 84 -5.91 17.35 13.87
N LEU A 85 -6.37 18.04 12.84
CA LEU A 85 -6.00 19.43 12.58
C LEU A 85 -6.76 20.42 13.49
N TYR A 86 -6.14 21.55 13.78
CA TYR A 86 -6.78 22.67 14.49
C TYR A 86 -7.56 23.56 13.51
N TYR A 87 -8.84 23.29 13.35
CA TYR A 87 -9.69 23.90 12.32
C TYR A 87 -9.81 25.44 12.41
N ASP A 88 -9.65 26.01 13.58
CA ASP A 88 -9.71 27.47 13.81
C ASP A 88 -8.41 28.19 13.48
N MET A 89 -7.29 27.47 13.34
CA MET A 89 -5.99 28.04 12.97
C MET A 89 -5.89 28.25 11.45
N TYR A 90 -5.11 29.24 11.04
CA TYR A 90 -4.68 29.39 9.67
C TYR A 90 -3.62 28.34 9.33
N VAL A 91 -3.56 27.91 8.05
CA VAL A 91 -2.58 26.89 7.60
C VAL A 91 -1.15 27.26 7.99
N LYS A 92 -0.73 28.49 7.67
CA LYS A 92 0.62 28.97 7.98
C LYS A 92 0.90 29.05 9.48
N GLU A 93 -0.10 29.46 10.27
CA GLU A 93 -0.01 29.52 11.73
C GLU A 93 0.15 28.12 12.35
N TYR A 94 -0.65 27.16 11.89
CA TYR A 94 -0.57 25.76 12.31
C TYR A 94 0.78 25.13 12.00
N LEU A 95 1.30 25.33 10.79
CA LEU A 95 2.62 24.84 10.41
C LEU A 95 3.74 25.52 11.18
N GLN A 96 3.62 26.83 11.47
CA GLN A 96 4.57 27.54 12.33
C GLN A 96 4.53 26.99 13.77
N PHE A 97 3.36 26.73 14.30
CA PHE A 97 3.19 26.08 15.62
C PHE A 97 3.87 24.71 15.64
N THR A 98 3.65 23.89 14.62
CA THR A 98 4.27 22.55 14.51
C THR A 98 5.81 22.67 14.41
N ALA A 99 6.33 23.60 13.60
CA ALA A 99 7.76 23.84 13.47
C ALA A 99 8.42 24.23 14.81
N ASN A 100 7.71 25.00 15.62
CA ASN A 100 8.18 25.41 16.94
C ASN A 100 8.20 24.21 17.93
N ILE A 101 7.23 23.29 17.86
CA ILE A 101 7.23 22.06 18.68
C ILE A 101 8.48 21.22 18.41
N TYR A 102 8.88 21.11 17.13
CA TYR A 102 10.09 20.40 16.72
C TYR A 102 11.39 21.21 16.92
N ASN A 103 11.31 22.44 17.47
CA ASN A 103 12.45 23.35 17.68
C ASN A 103 13.28 23.59 16.41
N ILE A 104 12.60 23.78 15.26
CA ILE A 104 13.28 24.02 13.98
C ILE A 104 13.90 25.42 14.00
N GLY A 105 15.24 25.52 13.85
CA GLY A 105 16.01 26.76 14.00
C GLY A 105 15.57 27.89 13.05
N ASN A 106 15.14 27.59 11.83
CA ASN A 106 14.54 28.55 10.90
C ASN A 106 13.12 28.11 10.53
N ALA A 107 12.21 28.17 11.52
CA ALA A 107 10.84 27.71 11.37
C ALA A 107 10.10 28.44 10.21
N LYS A 108 10.36 29.73 9.98
CA LYS A 108 9.74 30.48 8.88
C LYS A 108 10.10 29.90 7.52
N LYS A 109 11.38 29.61 7.29
CA LYS A 109 11.86 29.00 6.04
C LYS A 109 11.30 27.60 5.86
N ALA A 110 11.30 26.77 6.91
CA ALA A 110 10.74 25.44 6.87
C ALA A 110 9.23 25.42 6.53
N VAL A 111 8.48 26.38 7.05
CA VAL A 111 7.06 26.57 6.72
C VAL A 111 6.86 26.94 5.25
N GLU A 112 7.66 27.87 4.72
CA GLU A 112 7.58 28.28 3.32
C GLU A 112 7.93 27.10 2.38
N GLU A 113 8.99 26.36 2.66
CA GLU A 113 9.41 25.19 1.88
C GLU A 113 8.35 24.07 1.89
N VAL A 114 7.74 23.78 3.06
CA VAL A 114 6.73 22.72 3.14
C VAL A 114 5.41 23.13 2.48
N ILE A 115 5.02 24.40 2.55
CA ILE A 115 3.84 24.94 1.84
C ILE A 115 4.00 24.77 0.33
N GLU A 116 5.15 25.17 -0.23
CA GLU A 116 5.47 24.98 -1.64
C GLU A 116 5.46 23.51 -2.04
N ARG A 117 6.16 22.68 -1.28
CA ARG A 117 6.28 21.24 -1.55
C ARG A 117 4.95 20.48 -1.53
N THR A 118 3.99 20.93 -0.73
CA THR A 118 2.67 20.30 -0.62
C THR A 118 1.58 20.99 -1.43
N GLY A 119 1.93 22.05 -2.22
CA GLY A 119 0.98 22.79 -3.05
C GLY A 119 -0.09 23.53 -2.23
N LEU A 120 0.31 24.16 -1.13
CA LEU A 120 -0.57 24.86 -0.21
C LEU A 120 -0.49 26.39 -0.35
N GLU A 121 0.25 26.94 -1.34
CA GLU A 121 0.53 28.38 -1.45
C GLU A 121 -0.75 29.20 -1.52
N ALA A 122 -1.71 28.81 -2.37
CA ALA A 122 -2.99 29.50 -2.54
C ALA A 122 -3.90 29.44 -1.29
N GLU A 123 -3.72 28.42 -0.45
CA GLU A 123 -4.54 28.13 0.70
C GLU A 123 -3.87 28.52 2.05
N SER A 124 -2.60 28.93 2.01
CA SER A 124 -1.74 29.15 3.20
C SER A 124 -2.28 30.19 4.17
N HIS A 125 -3.10 31.14 3.68
CA HIS A 125 -3.69 32.22 4.46
C HIS A 125 -5.14 31.94 4.88
N LYS A 126 -5.69 30.77 4.57
CA LYS A 126 -7.07 30.38 4.97
C LYS A 126 -7.07 29.60 6.27
N LYS A 127 -8.19 29.63 6.97
CA LYS A 127 -8.42 28.74 8.12
C LYS A 127 -8.54 27.30 7.65
N ILE A 128 -7.93 26.37 8.37
CA ILE A 128 -7.93 24.93 8.05
C ILE A 128 -9.37 24.40 7.95
N GLY A 129 -10.29 24.88 8.81
CA GLY A 129 -11.69 24.48 8.80
C GLY A 129 -12.40 24.72 7.47
N THR A 130 -11.99 25.74 6.71
CA THR A 130 -12.62 26.15 5.44
C THR A 130 -12.07 25.40 4.21
N LEU A 131 -11.02 24.60 4.38
CA LEU A 131 -10.39 23.85 3.31
C LEU A 131 -11.21 22.63 2.87
N SER A 132 -11.07 22.26 1.60
CA SER A 132 -11.53 20.94 1.12
C SER A 132 -10.82 19.80 1.84
N LYS A 133 -11.36 18.58 1.75
CA LYS A 133 -10.75 17.39 2.35
C LYS A 133 -9.33 17.17 1.82
N GLY A 134 -9.11 17.32 0.50
CA GLY A 134 -7.79 17.18 -0.13
C GLY A 134 -6.76 18.20 0.39
N TYR A 135 -7.15 19.46 0.56
CA TYR A 135 -6.26 20.46 1.15
C TYR A 135 -5.98 20.19 2.63
N LYS A 136 -6.96 19.71 3.41
CA LYS A 136 -6.73 19.26 4.79
C LYS A 136 -5.73 18.10 4.84
N GLN A 137 -5.80 17.17 3.88
CA GLN A 137 -4.85 16.07 3.77
C GLN A 137 -3.44 16.59 3.46
N ARG A 138 -3.29 17.56 2.54
CA ARG A 138 -2.01 18.21 2.25
C ARG A 138 -1.44 18.93 3.49
N VAL A 139 -2.28 19.59 4.31
CA VAL A 139 -1.85 20.20 5.58
C VAL A 139 -1.33 19.12 6.54
N GLY A 140 -1.98 17.96 6.62
CA GLY A 140 -1.51 16.84 7.44
C GLY A 140 -0.18 16.26 6.96
N ILE A 141 0.00 16.12 5.63
CA ILE A 141 1.29 15.71 5.06
C ILE A 141 2.35 16.77 5.34
N ALA A 142 2.03 18.06 5.17
CA ALA A 142 2.93 19.18 5.45
C ALA A 142 3.41 19.14 6.92
N GLN A 143 2.48 18.94 7.86
CA GLN A 143 2.79 18.73 9.28
C GLN A 143 3.74 17.53 9.48
N ALA A 144 3.45 16.41 8.83
CA ALA A 144 4.24 15.17 8.99
C ALA A 144 5.68 15.31 8.47
N ILE A 145 5.92 16.20 7.49
CA ILE A 145 7.26 16.34 6.85
C ILE A 145 8.04 17.59 7.27
N ILE A 146 7.45 18.51 8.05
CA ILE A 146 8.04 19.82 8.34
C ILE A 146 9.39 19.74 9.06
N HIS A 147 9.60 18.72 9.90
CA HIS A 147 10.87 18.46 10.60
C HIS A 147 11.84 17.60 9.80
N ASN A 148 11.56 17.40 8.50
CA ASN A 148 12.36 16.60 7.56
C ASN A 148 12.68 15.18 8.06
N PRO A 149 11.68 14.36 8.43
CA PRO A 149 11.88 13.02 8.94
C PRO A 149 12.53 12.10 7.90
N GLN A 150 13.20 11.04 8.37
CA GLN A 150 13.79 10.00 7.52
C GLN A 150 12.74 8.93 7.12
N VAL A 151 11.75 8.73 7.98
CA VAL A 151 10.66 7.77 7.80
C VAL A 151 9.33 8.52 7.78
N LEU A 152 8.44 8.16 6.86
CA LEU A 152 7.10 8.73 6.77
C LEU A 152 6.07 7.60 6.83
N ILE A 153 5.15 7.69 7.77
CA ILE A 153 4.05 6.74 7.95
C ILE A 153 2.75 7.44 7.63
N LEU A 154 2.00 6.92 6.64
CA LEU A 154 0.78 7.50 6.12
C LEU A 154 -0.36 6.49 6.27
N ASP A 155 -1.31 6.78 7.14
CA ASP A 155 -2.48 5.91 7.35
C ASP A 155 -3.64 6.41 6.48
N GLU A 156 -3.98 5.66 5.42
CA GLU A 156 -5.04 5.95 4.45
C GLU A 156 -4.95 7.37 3.84
N PRO A 157 -3.81 7.76 3.22
CA PRO A 157 -3.55 9.15 2.82
C PRO A 157 -4.49 9.69 1.73
N THR A 158 -5.19 8.84 1.01
CA THR A 158 -6.05 9.19 -0.14
C THR A 158 -7.53 8.98 0.13
N THR A 159 -7.89 8.44 1.30
CA THR A 159 -9.29 8.09 1.63
C THR A 159 -10.24 9.27 1.54
N GLY A 160 -11.27 9.10 0.68
CA GLY A 160 -12.36 10.08 0.47
C GLY A 160 -11.93 11.34 -0.30
N LEU A 161 -10.85 11.25 -1.08
CA LEU A 161 -10.46 12.25 -2.05
C LEU A 161 -11.09 11.94 -3.43
N ASP A 162 -11.24 12.96 -4.26
CA ASP A 162 -11.63 12.75 -5.66
C ASP A 162 -10.45 12.23 -6.51
N PRO A 163 -10.71 11.67 -7.72
CA PRO A 163 -9.66 11.06 -8.54
C PRO A 163 -8.48 11.98 -8.86
N ASN A 164 -8.71 13.28 -9.07
CA ASN A 164 -7.64 14.23 -9.37
C ASN A 164 -6.76 14.47 -8.14
N GLN A 165 -7.39 14.65 -6.97
CA GLN A 165 -6.68 14.80 -5.71
C GLN A 165 -5.86 13.57 -5.34
N ILE A 166 -6.38 12.36 -5.63
CA ILE A 166 -5.64 11.10 -5.43
C ILE A 166 -4.34 11.12 -6.24
N ILE A 167 -4.39 11.50 -7.53
CA ILE A 167 -3.21 11.59 -8.40
C ILE A 167 -2.19 12.58 -7.83
N GLU A 168 -2.65 13.74 -7.37
CA GLU A 168 -1.77 14.77 -6.81
C GLU A 168 -1.08 14.30 -5.52
N ILE A 169 -1.82 13.64 -4.60
CA ILE A 169 -1.24 13.09 -3.37
C ILE A 169 -0.26 11.94 -3.68
N ARG A 170 -0.57 11.08 -4.66
CA ARG A 170 0.35 10.02 -5.10
C ARG A 170 1.66 10.62 -5.61
N ASN A 171 1.60 11.62 -6.47
CA ASN A 171 2.80 12.30 -6.98
C ASN A 171 3.64 12.91 -5.86
N LEU A 172 2.99 13.52 -4.87
CA LEU A 172 3.66 14.05 -3.68
C LEU A 172 4.34 12.92 -2.88
N ILE A 173 3.68 11.79 -2.66
CA ILE A 173 4.25 10.63 -1.96
C ILE A 173 5.46 10.07 -2.71
N VAL A 174 5.38 9.92 -4.04
CA VAL A 174 6.50 9.46 -4.88
C VAL A 174 7.69 10.41 -4.77
N ASP A 175 7.46 11.72 -4.83
CA ASP A 175 8.54 12.71 -4.70
C ASP A 175 9.20 12.66 -3.32
N LEU A 176 8.41 12.53 -2.26
CA LEU A 176 8.90 12.33 -0.90
C LEU A 176 9.72 11.04 -0.75
N GLY A 177 9.30 9.97 -1.44
CA GLY A 177 9.92 8.64 -1.40
C GLY A 177 11.33 8.58 -2.01
N ARG A 178 11.73 9.57 -2.83
CA ARG A 178 13.09 9.62 -3.40
C ARG A 178 14.18 9.66 -2.34
N ASN A 179 13.90 10.24 -1.17
CA ASN A 179 14.88 10.47 -0.11
C ASN A 179 14.41 9.97 1.27
N LYS A 180 13.27 9.29 1.34
CA LYS A 180 12.67 8.85 2.60
C LYS A 180 12.18 7.41 2.48
N THR A 181 12.14 6.72 3.60
CA THR A 181 11.42 5.45 3.71
C THR A 181 9.96 5.76 3.98
N ILE A 182 9.05 5.22 3.18
CA ILE A 182 7.62 5.47 3.34
C ILE A 182 6.88 4.16 3.58
N MET A 183 6.04 4.13 4.59
CA MET A 183 5.04 3.10 4.82
C MET A 183 3.66 3.73 4.71
N LEU A 184 2.83 3.25 3.80
CA LEU A 184 1.47 3.73 3.65
C LEU A 184 0.47 2.59 3.75
N SER A 185 -0.61 2.80 4.50
CA SER A 185 -1.77 1.90 4.46
C SER A 185 -2.72 2.36 3.37
N THR A 186 -3.31 1.41 2.68
CA THR A 186 -4.45 1.65 1.79
C THR A 186 -5.22 0.36 1.57
N HIS A 187 -6.48 0.48 1.22
CA HIS A 187 -7.32 -0.61 0.74
C HIS A 187 -7.51 -0.55 -0.79
N ILE A 188 -6.89 0.42 -1.46
CA ILE A 188 -6.98 0.64 -2.92
C ILE A 188 -5.74 0.05 -3.60
N MET A 189 -5.89 -1.12 -4.21
CA MET A 189 -4.79 -1.86 -4.84
C MET A 189 -4.10 -1.09 -5.96
N GLN A 190 -4.86 -0.29 -6.72
CA GLN A 190 -4.31 0.56 -7.78
C GLN A 190 -3.32 1.61 -7.26
N GLU A 191 -3.45 2.04 -6.00
CA GLU A 191 -2.47 2.94 -5.39
C GLU A 191 -1.15 2.23 -5.14
N VAL A 192 -1.24 1.02 -4.59
CA VAL A 192 -0.05 0.21 -4.30
C VAL A 192 0.72 -0.09 -5.58
N GLN A 193 0.01 -0.50 -6.65
CA GLN A 193 0.63 -0.75 -7.96
C GLN A 193 1.33 0.49 -8.54
N ALA A 194 0.76 1.67 -8.29
CA ALA A 194 1.25 2.91 -8.88
C ALA A 194 2.51 3.47 -8.19
N ILE A 195 2.64 3.27 -6.87
CA ILE A 195 3.66 3.99 -6.09
C ILE A 195 4.54 3.11 -5.19
N CYS A 196 4.11 1.87 -4.86
CA CYS A 196 4.85 1.01 -3.94
C CYS A 196 5.79 0.08 -4.69
N ASN A 197 7.02 -0.07 -4.18
CA ASN A 197 7.97 -1.06 -4.67
C ASN A 197 7.91 -2.36 -3.85
N HIS A 198 7.32 -2.32 -2.65
CA HIS A 198 7.18 -3.46 -1.76
C HIS A 198 5.78 -3.50 -1.14
N ILE A 199 5.27 -4.69 -0.84
CA ILE A 199 3.93 -4.90 -0.27
C ILE A 199 4.04 -5.80 0.94
N ALA A 200 3.39 -5.40 2.03
CA ALA A 200 3.14 -6.23 3.19
C ALA A 200 1.62 -6.38 3.37
N VAL A 201 1.13 -7.61 3.42
CA VAL A 201 -0.30 -7.91 3.58
C VAL A 201 -0.57 -8.42 4.98
N LEU A 202 -1.46 -7.75 5.67
CA LEU A 202 -1.92 -8.13 7.00
C LEU A 202 -3.36 -8.67 6.92
N ASP A 203 -3.60 -9.82 7.52
CA ASP A 203 -4.93 -10.38 7.70
C ASP A 203 -5.11 -10.95 9.10
N HIS A 204 -6.25 -10.63 9.75
CA HIS A 204 -6.56 -11.07 11.12
C HIS A 204 -5.40 -10.90 12.12
N GLY A 205 -4.65 -9.80 12.01
CA GLY A 205 -3.51 -9.49 12.87
C GLY A 205 -2.22 -10.21 12.52
N ARG A 206 -2.16 -11.00 11.46
CA ARG A 206 -0.99 -11.77 11.01
C ARG A 206 -0.47 -11.28 9.67
N LEU A 207 0.82 -11.35 9.47
CA LEU A 207 1.46 -11.06 8.20
C LEU A 207 1.29 -12.29 7.27
N VAL A 208 0.51 -12.13 6.19
CA VAL A 208 0.23 -13.22 5.24
C VAL A 208 1.08 -13.16 3.98
N ALA A 209 1.60 -11.98 3.64
CA ALA A 209 2.58 -11.80 2.56
C ALA A 209 3.49 -10.59 2.84
N ASN A 210 4.74 -10.69 2.38
CA ASN A 210 5.72 -9.61 2.44
C ASN A 210 6.72 -9.82 1.31
N ASP A 211 6.64 -9.02 0.23
CA ASP A 211 7.46 -9.19 -0.97
C ASP A 211 7.46 -7.94 -1.85
N ASP A 212 8.34 -7.91 -2.82
CA ASP A 212 8.34 -6.89 -3.87
C ASP A 212 7.07 -6.94 -4.71
N THR A 213 6.55 -5.77 -5.09
CA THR A 213 5.32 -5.64 -5.89
C THR A 213 5.36 -6.48 -7.17
N GLN A 214 6.52 -6.58 -7.82
CA GLN A 214 6.70 -7.38 -9.03
C GLN A 214 6.68 -8.89 -8.74
N HIS A 215 7.28 -9.32 -7.62
CA HIS A 215 7.31 -10.73 -7.23
C HIS A 215 5.93 -11.23 -6.80
N ILE A 216 5.17 -10.42 -6.07
CA ILE A 216 3.80 -10.78 -5.67
C ILE A 216 2.91 -11.03 -6.90
N GLN A 217 3.05 -10.22 -7.96
CA GLN A 217 2.31 -10.43 -9.21
C GLN A 217 2.74 -11.69 -9.99
N GLN A 218 3.97 -12.18 -9.74
CA GLN A 218 4.49 -13.39 -10.36
C GLN A 218 4.26 -14.66 -9.53
N LYS A 219 4.04 -14.51 -8.20
CA LYS A 219 3.68 -15.61 -7.33
C LYS A 219 2.26 -16.07 -7.65
N THR A 220 2.19 -17.02 -8.57
CA THR A 220 1.05 -17.92 -8.60
C THR A 220 1.20 -18.89 -7.43
N THR A 221 0.12 -19.33 -6.83
CA THR A 221 0.13 -20.24 -5.65
C THR A 221 0.96 -21.51 -5.90
N ASP A 222 1.23 -21.87 -7.18
CA ASP A 222 2.02 -23.03 -7.61
C ASP A 222 2.97 -22.70 -8.78
N GLY A 223 3.28 -21.42 -9.04
CA GLY A 223 4.09 -21.03 -10.21
C GLY A 223 3.32 -21.05 -11.53
N ASN A 224 2.02 -21.28 -11.54
CA ASN A 224 1.19 -21.42 -12.74
C ASN A 224 1.10 -20.13 -13.57
N GLN A 225 0.99 -20.26 -14.88
CA GLN A 225 0.85 -19.17 -15.84
C GLN A 225 -0.63 -18.92 -16.15
N LEU A 226 -1.05 -17.66 -16.20
CA LEU A 226 -2.40 -17.29 -16.64
C LEU A 226 -2.36 -16.89 -18.11
N ILE A 227 -3.27 -17.46 -18.90
CA ILE A 227 -3.44 -17.20 -20.32
C ILE A 227 -4.89 -16.73 -20.54
N GLU A 228 -5.05 -15.51 -20.99
CA GLU A 228 -6.34 -15.01 -21.46
C GLU A 228 -6.48 -15.37 -22.95
N VAL A 229 -7.55 -16.08 -23.30
CA VAL A 229 -7.83 -16.50 -24.67
C VAL A 229 -9.26 -16.16 -25.07
N GLU A 230 -9.43 -15.64 -26.29
CA GLU A 230 -10.72 -15.35 -26.88
C GLU A 230 -10.88 -16.15 -28.17
N PHE A 231 -12.02 -16.82 -28.31
CA PHE A 231 -12.36 -17.62 -29.48
C PHE A 231 -13.50 -16.97 -30.27
N ASN A 232 -13.71 -17.42 -31.51
CA ASN A 232 -14.83 -16.96 -32.36
C ASN A 232 -16.19 -17.57 -31.98
N CYS A 233 -16.21 -18.52 -31.04
CA CYS A 233 -17.42 -19.18 -30.56
C CYS A 233 -17.25 -19.60 -29.10
N LYS A 234 -18.36 -19.90 -28.44
CA LYS A 234 -18.36 -20.46 -27.09
C LYS A 234 -17.83 -21.89 -27.10
N ILE A 235 -16.94 -22.21 -26.19
CA ILE A 235 -16.34 -23.53 -25.99
C ILE A 235 -16.78 -24.07 -24.63
N ASP A 236 -16.96 -25.37 -24.54
CA ASP A 236 -17.20 -26.03 -23.25
C ASP A 236 -15.90 -26.03 -22.43
N GLU A 237 -15.99 -25.52 -21.19
CA GLU A 237 -14.88 -25.44 -20.25
C GLU A 237 -14.21 -26.81 -20.02
N GLN A 238 -15.00 -27.90 -20.03
CA GLN A 238 -14.49 -29.25 -19.87
C GLN A 238 -13.56 -29.66 -21.03
N GLN A 239 -13.80 -29.16 -22.24
CA GLN A 239 -12.93 -29.43 -23.39
C GLN A 239 -11.59 -28.69 -23.28
N LEU A 240 -11.60 -27.48 -22.78
CA LEU A 240 -10.37 -26.73 -22.52
C LEU A 240 -9.57 -27.34 -21.37
N GLN A 241 -10.24 -27.82 -20.32
CA GLN A 241 -9.58 -28.49 -19.19
C GLN A 241 -8.89 -29.81 -19.55
N GLN A 242 -9.30 -30.46 -20.66
CA GLN A 242 -8.67 -31.69 -21.13
C GLN A 242 -7.34 -31.45 -21.87
N ILE A 243 -7.01 -30.21 -22.20
CA ILE A 243 -5.74 -29.87 -22.85
C ILE A 243 -4.60 -30.10 -21.85
N ALA A 244 -3.51 -30.67 -22.33
CA ALA A 244 -2.34 -30.96 -21.50
C ALA A 244 -1.84 -29.69 -20.79
N ASN A 245 -1.41 -29.86 -19.52
CA ASN A 245 -0.86 -28.80 -18.67
C ASN A 245 -1.84 -27.66 -18.26
N ILE A 246 -3.13 -27.78 -18.56
CA ILE A 246 -4.14 -26.86 -18.06
C ILE A 246 -4.61 -27.33 -16.67
N VAL A 247 -4.54 -26.43 -15.69
CA VAL A 247 -4.90 -26.66 -14.30
C VAL A 247 -6.35 -26.24 -14.04
N SER A 248 -6.73 -25.04 -14.52
CA SER A 248 -8.09 -24.54 -14.40
C SER A 248 -8.51 -23.68 -15.60
N VAL A 249 -9.81 -23.55 -15.82
CA VAL A 249 -10.42 -22.71 -16.85
C VAL A 249 -11.57 -21.94 -16.24
N GLU A 250 -11.54 -20.63 -16.35
CA GLU A 250 -12.58 -19.73 -15.88
C GLU A 250 -13.17 -18.92 -17.04
N PRO A 251 -14.49 -18.93 -17.27
CA PRO A 251 -15.10 -18.11 -18.31
C PRO A 251 -15.09 -16.63 -17.89
N GLN A 252 -14.61 -15.75 -18.78
CA GLN A 252 -14.57 -14.29 -18.59
C GLN A 252 -15.62 -13.56 -19.47
N GLY A 253 -16.60 -14.29 -19.99
CA GLY A 253 -17.65 -13.81 -20.89
C GLY A 253 -18.15 -14.90 -21.82
N GLU A 254 -18.78 -14.53 -22.93
CA GLU A 254 -19.37 -15.53 -23.84
C GLU A 254 -18.30 -16.39 -24.54
N ASN A 255 -17.19 -15.80 -24.97
CA ASN A 255 -16.15 -16.45 -25.78
C ASN A 255 -14.73 -16.24 -25.23
N ARG A 256 -14.60 -15.64 -24.04
CA ARG A 256 -13.31 -15.40 -23.38
C ARG A 256 -13.13 -16.31 -22.19
N TYR A 257 -11.92 -16.83 -22.06
CA TYR A 257 -11.54 -17.74 -21.00
C TYR A 257 -10.22 -17.31 -20.38
N LEU A 258 -10.14 -17.40 -19.08
CA LEU A 258 -8.88 -17.35 -18.34
C LEU A 258 -8.45 -18.78 -18.07
N VAL A 259 -7.32 -19.15 -18.62
CA VAL A 259 -6.77 -20.50 -18.54
C VAL A 259 -5.52 -20.46 -17.66
N GLU A 260 -5.51 -21.26 -16.62
CA GLU A 260 -4.35 -21.45 -15.77
C GLU A 260 -3.57 -22.70 -16.23
N SER A 261 -2.27 -22.55 -16.50
CA SER A 261 -1.41 -23.64 -16.92
C SER A 261 -0.24 -23.84 -15.96
N ALA A 262 0.26 -25.08 -15.84
CA ALA A 262 1.39 -25.40 -14.99
C ALA A 262 2.66 -24.62 -15.41
N ALA A 263 3.46 -24.20 -14.43
CA ALA A 263 4.59 -23.27 -14.58
C ALA A 263 5.67 -23.71 -15.59
N GLU A 264 5.84 -25.01 -15.78
CA GLU A 264 6.92 -25.56 -16.59
C GLU A 264 6.60 -25.61 -18.09
N SER A 265 5.36 -25.25 -18.51
CA SER A 265 4.95 -25.36 -19.91
C SER A 265 4.15 -24.15 -20.38
N ASP A 266 4.51 -23.64 -21.56
CA ASP A 266 3.72 -22.62 -22.26
C ASP A 266 2.55 -23.28 -22.98
N ALA A 267 1.40 -23.36 -22.30
CA ALA A 267 0.20 -23.99 -22.84
C ALA A 267 -0.44 -23.25 -24.05
N ARG A 268 0.08 -22.10 -24.46
CA ARG A 268 -0.44 -21.36 -25.62
C ARG A 268 -0.39 -22.19 -26.90
N GLN A 269 0.67 -22.99 -27.07
CA GLN A 269 0.79 -23.86 -28.22
C GLN A 269 -0.25 -24.99 -28.20
N ASP A 270 -0.52 -25.56 -27.04
CA ASP A 270 -1.51 -26.62 -26.85
C ASP A 270 -2.94 -26.11 -27.08
N ILE A 271 -3.24 -24.92 -26.54
CA ILE A 271 -4.52 -24.22 -26.76
C ILE A 271 -4.72 -23.92 -28.26
N PHE A 272 -3.69 -23.46 -28.96
CA PHE A 272 -3.74 -23.19 -30.38
C PHE A 272 -3.97 -24.47 -31.18
N ASN A 273 -3.25 -25.53 -30.87
CA ASN A 273 -3.41 -26.84 -31.54
C ASN A 273 -4.82 -27.42 -31.32
N PHE A 274 -5.36 -27.30 -30.12
CA PHE A 274 -6.75 -27.65 -29.81
C PHE A 274 -7.75 -26.88 -30.71
N ALA A 275 -7.55 -25.56 -30.84
CA ALA A 275 -8.41 -24.73 -31.66
C ALA A 275 -8.37 -25.15 -33.14
N VAL A 276 -7.17 -25.44 -33.69
CA VAL A 276 -6.99 -25.91 -35.07
C VAL A 276 -7.67 -27.27 -35.29
N GLN A 277 -7.52 -28.22 -34.37
CA GLN A 277 -8.13 -29.54 -34.47
C GLN A 277 -9.64 -29.49 -34.48
N ASN A 278 -10.24 -28.55 -33.70
CA ASN A 278 -11.66 -28.38 -33.60
C ASN A 278 -12.24 -27.34 -34.57
N LYS A 279 -11.42 -26.82 -35.52
CA LYS A 279 -11.81 -25.80 -36.52
C LYS A 279 -12.35 -24.49 -35.84
N ILE A 280 -11.81 -24.16 -34.71
CA ILE A 280 -12.10 -22.95 -33.93
C ILE A 280 -11.05 -21.90 -34.25
N VAL A 281 -11.44 -20.63 -34.32
CA VAL A 281 -10.51 -19.52 -34.55
C VAL A 281 -10.18 -18.86 -33.23
N VAL A 282 -8.88 -18.74 -32.93
CA VAL A 282 -8.39 -17.92 -31.81
C VAL A 282 -8.36 -16.47 -32.26
N LEU A 283 -9.13 -15.61 -31.62
CA LEU A 283 -9.19 -14.17 -31.92
C LEU A 283 -8.11 -13.39 -31.19
N SER A 284 -7.84 -13.73 -29.93
CA SER A 284 -6.72 -13.20 -29.17
C SER A 284 -6.22 -14.25 -28.18
N MET A 285 -4.91 -14.22 -27.89
CA MET A 285 -4.30 -15.05 -26.86
C MET A 285 -3.06 -14.35 -26.29
N GLN A 286 -3.06 -14.11 -24.97
CA GLN A 286 -1.97 -13.42 -24.30
C GLN A 286 -1.74 -13.97 -22.89
N THR A 287 -0.50 -13.95 -22.45
CA THR A 287 -0.19 -14.20 -21.04
C THR A 287 -0.62 -13.00 -20.22
N ARG A 288 -1.35 -13.25 -19.13
CA ARG A 288 -1.80 -12.24 -18.17
C ARG A 288 -1.04 -12.42 -16.86
N LYS A 289 -0.60 -11.30 -16.29
CA LYS A 289 -0.12 -11.31 -14.90
C LYS A 289 -1.32 -11.20 -13.97
N ARG A 290 -1.27 -11.89 -12.83
CA ARG A 290 -2.27 -11.68 -11.78
C ARG A 290 -2.25 -10.23 -11.31
N THR A 291 -3.41 -9.69 -11.06
CA THR A 291 -3.52 -8.39 -10.41
C THR A 291 -3.21 -8.54 -8.91
N ILE A 292 -2.81 -7.45 -8.26
CA ILE A 292 -2.58 -7.48 -6.80
C ILE A 292 -3.90 -7.79 -6.08
N GLU A 293 -5.06 -7.38 -6.65
CA GLU A 293 -6.39 -7.71 -6.15
C GLU A 293 -6.65 -9.22 -6.09
N GLU A 294 -6.32 -9.92 -7.16
CA GLU A 294 -6.50 -11.38 -7.23
C GLU A 294 -5.62 -12.09 -6.22
N VAL A 295 -4.35 -11.71 -6.13
CA VAL A 295 -3.42 -12.27 -5.14
C VAL A 295 -3.89 -11.95 -3.70
N PHE A 296 -4.34 -10.74 -3.45
CA PHE A 296 -4.84 -10.33 -2.15
C PHE A 296 -6.07 -11.15 -1.74
N GLN A 297 -7.04 -11.34 -2.66
CA GLN A 297 -8.23 -12.15 -2.41
C GLN A 297 -7.88 -13.61 -2.09
N GLU A 298 -6.92 -14.20 -2.80
CA GLU A 298 -6.44 -15.55 -2.53
C GLU A 298 -5.79 -15.68 -1.14
N LEU A 299 -5.05 -14.65 -0.71
CA LEU A 299 -4.36 -14.63 0.57
C LEU A 299 -5.31 -14.40 1.76
N THR A 300 -6.42 -13.67 1.56
CA THR A 300 -7.35 -13.27 2.62
C THR A 300 -8.66 -14.07 2.65
N ASN A 301 -8.96 -14.90 1.64
CA ASN A 301 -10.16 -15.77 1.58
C ASN A 301 -9.89 -17.22 1.98
N LYS A 302 -8.77 -17.48 2.68
CA LYS A 302 -8.42 -18.83 3.19
C LYS A 302 -8.95 -19.09 4.57
#